data_38858cb1b3d33402f0f436449390cbcc
#
_entry.id   38858cb1b3d33402f0f436449390cbcc
#
_cell.length_a   1.000
_cell.length_b   1.000
_cell.length_c   1.000
_cell.angle_alpha   90.00
_cell.angle_beta   90.00
_cell.angle_gamma   90.00
#
_symmetry.space_group_name_H-M   'P 1'
#
loop_
_entity.id
_entity.type
_entity.pdbx_description
1 polymer ?
#
loop_
_entity_poly.entity_id
_entity_poly.type
_entity_poly.pdbx_seq_one_letter_code
_entity_poly.pdbx_strand_id
1 'polypeptide(L)'
;MKVERIIPRTITYRLVPDKGDDECNSCMWVRYIFDCDNGRLNINSDAGDYSYGWGYNEHEDFMHLMSRINGSYLLNKISSPHVFNIGKSKVKTIENLELYEADYLGIKNRLDSICEEIEYIDSLSSEETFFKEVERIVPGIDWESVEIVKEYPYGARVVVDLFERYIQPKIREDFAS
;
A
#
# COMPACT_ATOMS: atom_id res chain seq x y z
N MET A 1 -7.77 10.46 37.70
CA MET A 1 -7.43 9.48 36.64
C MET A 1 -7.86 8.11 37.15
N LYS A 2 -8.66 7.36 36.40
CA LYS A 2 -9.12 6.00 36.76
C LYS A 2 -8.42 5.00 35.82
N VAL A 3 -7.85 3.94 36.37
CA VAL A 3 -7.29 2.82 35.61
C VAL A 3 -8.26 1.65 35.71
N GLU A 4 -8.62 1.09 34.57
CA GLU A 4 -9.54 -0.03 34.47
C GLU A 4 -8.87 -1.19 33.72
N ARG A 5 -9.03 -2.41 34.24
CA ARG A 5 -8.57 -3.62 33.56
C ARG A 5 -9.70 -4.15 32.69
N ILE A 6 -9.44 -4.21 31.37
CA ILE A 6 -10.35 -4.77 30.38
C ILE A 6 -9.76 -6.05 29.82
N ILE A 7 -10.56 -7.11 29.66
CA ILE A 7 -10.19 -8.36 29.01
C ILE A 7 -11.14 -8.54 27.82
N PRO A 8 -10.71 -8.08 26.60
CA PRO A 8 -11.58 -8.14 25.43
C PRO A 8 -11.72 -9.57 24.89
N ARG A 9 -12.83 -9.84 24.18
CA ARG A 9 -13.00 -11.04 23.36
C ARG A 9 -12.06 -10.96 22.15
N THR A 10 -11.02 -11.79 22.17
CA THR A 10 -9.98 -11.78 21.12
C THR A 10 -9.98 -13.08 20.34
N ILE A 11 -10.02 -12.98 19.01
CA ILE A 11 -9.88 -14.10 18.08
C ILE A 11 -8.57 -13.92 17.30
N THR A 12 -7.80 -15.00 17.16
CA THR A 12 -6.51 -14.96 16.49
C THR A 12 -6.42 -16.04 15.43
N TYR A 13 -6.11 -15.63 14.20
CA TYR A 13 -5.69 -16.53 13.12
C TYR A 13 -4.20 -16.39 12.89
N ARG A 14 -3.51 -17.51 12.77
CA ARG A 14 -2.10 -17.58 12.44
C ARG A 14 -1.92 -18.36 11.15
N LEU A 15 -1.22 -17.76 10.19
CA LEU A 15 -0.80 -18.39 8.96
C LEU A 15 0.72 -18.56 8.99
N VAL A 16 1.17 -19.76 8.67
CA VAL A 16 2.59 -20.10 8.47
C VAL A 16 2.61 -20.94 7.19
N PRO A 17 3.11 -20.41 6.07
CA PRO A 17 3.23 -21.16 4.83
C PRO A 17 4.13 -22.38 5.01
N ASP A 18 3.86 -23.46 4.29
CA ASP A 18 4.71 -24.63 4.27
C ASP A 18 5.98 -24.36 3.43
N LYS A 19 7.05 -25.10 3.73
CA LYS A 19 8.28 -24.99 2.94
C LYS A 19 8.02 -25.41 1.49
N GLY A 20 8.12 -24.45 0.59
CA GLY A 20 7.88 -24.64 -0.84
C GLY A 20 6.67 -23.89 -1.36
N ASP A 21 5.85 -23.32 -0.49
CA ASP A 21 4.80 -22.38 -0.92
C ASP A 21 5.44 -21.06 -1.38
N ASP A 22 4.88 -20.48 -2.43
CA ASP A 22 5.37 -19.19 -2.97
C ASP A 22 5.27 -18.06 -1.92
N GLU A 23 4.32 -18.16 -1.02
CA GLU A 23 4.09 -17.23 0.10
C GLU A 23 5.28 -17.16 1.05
N CYS A 24 6.06 -18.23 1.24
CA CYS A 24 7.26 -18.26 2.08
C CYS A 24 8.30 -17.22 1.69
N ASN A 25 8.34 -16.85 0.39
CA ASN A 25 9.26 -15.82 -0.11
C ASN A 25 8.81 -14.40 0.24
N SER A 26 7.53 -14.22 0.54
CA SER A 26 6.91 -12.91 0.77
C SER A 26 6.60 -12.69 2.25
N CYS A 27 6.23 -13.76 2.98
CA CYS A 27 5.90 -13.71 4.40
C CYS A 27 6.01 -15.11 5.02
N MET A 28 6.96 -15.32 5.92
CA MET A 28 7.17 -16.61 6.58
C MET A 28 6.15 -16.89 7.68
N TRP A 29 5.56 -15.87 8.25
CA TRP A 29 4.49 -15.99 9.24
C TRP A 29 3.69 -14.69 9.34
N VAL A 30 2.40 -14.82 9.61
CA VAL A 30 1.55 -13.70 9.94
C VAL A 30 0.50 -14.11 10.98
N ARG A 31 0.14 -13.18 11.85
CA ARG A 31 -0.88 -13.32 12.87
C ARG A 31 -1.87 -12.17 12.78
N TYR A 32 -3.16 -12.49 12.60
CA TYR A 32 -4.25 -11.54 12.62
C TYR A 32 -4.98 -11.68 13.96
N ILE A 33 -5.01 -10.60 14.74
CA ILE A 33 -5.58 -10.54 16.08
C ILE A 33 -6.76 -9.59 16.04
N PHE A 34 -7.95 -10.14 16.21
CA PHE A 34 -9.24 -9.42 16.20
C PHE A 34 -9.70 -9.19 17.63
N ASP A 35 -9.66 -7.93 18.06
CA ASP A 35 -10.31 -7.47 19.30
C ASP A 35 -11.77 -7.14 18.97
N CYS A 36 -12.65 -8.12 19.21
CA CYS A 36 -14.04 -8.07 18.78
C CYS A 36 -14.87 -7.04 19.56
N ASP A 37 -14.49 -6.76 20.80
CA ASP A 37 -15.25 -5.83 21.64
C ASP A 37 -14.91 -4.36 21.31
N ASN A 38 -13.71 -4.10 20.80
CA ASN A 38 -13.27 -2.75 20.45
C ASN A 38 -13.22 -2.51 18.93
N GLY A 39 -13.58 -3.49 18.11
CA GLY A 39 -13.54 -3.39 16.65
C GLY A 39 -12.13 -3.09 16.12
N ARG A 40 -11.12 -3.81 16.63
CA ARG A 40 -9.73 -3.62 16.27
C ARG A 40 -9.11 -4.83 15.61
N LEU A 41 -8.33 -4.58 14.58
CA LEU A 41 -7.44 -5.56 13.97
C LEU A 41 -5.99 -5.16 14.24
N ASN A 42 -5.19 -6.12 14.74
CA ASN A 42 -3.75 -6.02 14.78
C ASN A 42 -3.16 -7.15 13.93
N ILE A 43 -2.22 -6.83 13.07
CA ILE A 43 -1.50 -7.76 12.21
C ILE A 43 -0.04 -7.71 12.62
N ASN A 44 0.51 -8.86 13.03
CA ASN A 44 1.93 -9.00 13.29
C ASN A 44 2.52 -10.00 12.30
N SER A 45 3.61 -9.65 11.64
CA SER A 45 4.26 -10.48 10.64
C SER A 45 5.74 -10.14 10.46
N ASP A 46 6.48 -10.98 9.77
CA ASP A 46 7.83 -10.66 9.29
C ASP A 46 7.81 -9.71 8.07
N ALA A 47 6.65 -9.50 7.45
CA ALA A 47 6.43 -8.48 6.40
C ALA A 47 6.05 -7.10 6.97
N GLY A 48 5.97 -6.96 8.31
CA GLY A 48 5.64 -5.73 9.02
C GLY A 48 4.43 -5.87 9.95
N ASP A 49 4.29 -4.88 10.82
CA ASP A 49 3.19 -4.81 11.79
C ASP A 49 2.22 -3.69 11.39
N TYR A 50 0.92 -4.02 11.44
CA TYR A 50 -0.15 -3.11 11.04
C TYR A 50 -1.30 -3.15 12.04
N SER A 51 -2.01 -2.04 12.20
CA SER A 51 -3.20 -2.02 13.05
C SER A 51 -4.21 -0.98 12.59
N TYR A 52 -5.49 -1.27 12.82
CA TYR A 52 -6.56 -0.30 12.61
C TYR A 52 -7.75 -0.60 13.53
N GLY A 53 -8.44 0.47 13.96
CA GLY A 53 -9.67 0.37 14.75
C GLY A 53 -10.84 1.00 14.00
N TRP A 54 -11.92 0.23 13.80
CA TRP A 54 -13.14 0.69 13.11
C TRP A 54 -14.11 1.44 14.03
N GLY A 55 -13.76 1.59 15.30
CA GLY A 55 -14.73 2.05 16.29
C GLY A 55 -15.80 0.97 16.58
N TYR A 56 -16.46 1.13 17.72
CA TYR A 56 -17.51 0.20 18.11
C TYR A 56 -18.81 0.47 17.31
N ASN A 57 -19.35 -0.58 16.71
CA ASN A 57 -20.66 -0.56 16.07
C ASN A 57 -21.57 -1.58 16.78
N GLU A 58 -22.51 -1.09 17.59
CA GLU A 58 -23.46 -1.95 18.33
C GLU A 58 -24.38 -2.81 17.43
N HIS A 59 -24.42 -2.47 16.13
CA HIS A 59 -25.35 -3.09 15.19
C HIS A 59 -24.73 -4.19 14.33
N GLU A 60 -23.41 -4.38 14.37
CA GLU A 60 -22.72 -5.37 13.55
C GLU A 60 -21.60 -6.07 14.32
N ASP A 61 -21.61 -7.42 14.32
CA ASP A 61 -20.47 -8.19 14.85
C ASP A 61 -19.21 -7.92 14.02
N PHE A 62 -18.09 -7.66 14.71
CA PHE A 62 -16.84 -7.30 14.06
C PHE A 62 -16.32 -8.38 13.11
N MET A 63 -16.51 -9.66 13.45
CA MET A 63 -16.10 -10.76 12.58
C MET A 63 -16.97 -10.84 11.32
N HIS A 64 -18.25 -10.46 11.41
CA HIS A 64 -19.10 -10.33 10.23
C HIS A 64 -18.60 -9.21 9.29
N LEU A 65 -18.22 -8.07 9.83
CA LEU A 65 -17.56 -7.01 9.03
C LEU A 65 -16.30 -7.54 8.36
N MET A 66 -15.41 -8.22 9.09
CA MET A 66 -14.15 -8.77 8.56
C MET A 66 -14.37 -9.82 7.48
N SER A 67 -15.45 -10.58 7.54
CA SER A 67 -15.79 -11.61 6.55
C SER A 67 -16.10 -11.05 5.14
N ARG A 68 -16.45 -9.75 5.03
CA ARG A 68 -16.95 -9.13 3.79
C ARG A 68 -16.18 -7.94 3.27
N ILE A 69 -15.24 -7.37 4.04
CA ILE A 69 -14.40 -6.27 3.55
C ILE A 69 -13.53 -6.75 2.38
N ASN A 70 -13.24 -5.85 1.43
CA ASN A 70 -12.28 -6.15 0.37
C ASN A 70 -10.88 -5.69 0.74
N GLY A 71 -9.85 -6.27 0.07
CA GLY A 71 -8.45 -5.98 0.34
C GLY A 71 -8.08 -4.53 0.12
N SER A 72 -8.61 -3.88 -0.90
CA SER A 72 -8.34 -2.45 -1.14
C SER A 72 -8.84 -1.58 0.01
N TYR A 73 -10.03 -1.88 0.57
CA TYR A 73 -10.52 -1.21 1.75
C TYR A 73 -9.63 -1.47 2.97
N LEU A 74 -9.26 -2.74 3.22
CA LEU A 74 -8.37 -3.09 4.33
C LEU A 74 -7.01 -2.39 4.19
N LEU A 75 -6.42 -2.43 3.00
CA LEU A 75 -5.14 -1.79 2.70
C LEU A 75 -5.15 -0.28 3.01
N ASN A 76 -6.21 0.41 2.60
CA ASN A 76 -6.41 1.84 2.89
C ASN A 76 -6.59 2.13 4.40
N LYS A 77 -7.03 1.15 5.19
CA LYS A 77 -7.20 1.32 6.65
C LYS A 77 -5.90 1.10 7.41
N ILE A 78 -5.11 0.12 7.01
CA ILE A 78 -3.89 -0.26 7.75
C ILE A 78 -2.62 0.46 7.25
N SER A 79 -2.66 1.10 6.08
CA SER A 79 -1.50 1.74 5.46
C SER A 79 -1.92 2.89 4.54
N SER A 80 -0.93 3.58 3.99
CA SER A 80 -1.10 4.62 2.97
C SER A 80 0.00 4.50 1.90
N PRO A 81 -0.25 4.98 0.67
CA PRO A 81 0.79 5.04 -0.34
C PRO A 81 1.87 6.06 0.07
N HIS A 82 3.07 5.59 0.35
CA HIS A 82 4.19 6.45 0.72
C HIS A 82 5.55 5.98 0.17
N VAL A 83 5.58 4.83 -0.47
CA VAL A 83 6.80 4.32 -1.11
C VAL A 83 6.89 4.89 -2.51
N PHE A 84 7.90 5.70 -2.77
CA PHE A 84 8.13 6.27 -4.09
C PHE A 84 8.39 5.19 -5.13
N ASN A 85 7.63 5.24 -6.23
CA ASN A 85 7.80 4.34 -7.36
C ASN A 85 8.37 5.13 -8.56
N ILE A 86 9.69 5.11 -8.70
CA ILE A 86 10.38 5.85 -9.76
C ILE A 86 9.96 5.37 -11.17
N GLY A 87 9.78 4.07 -11.38
CA GLY A 87 9.36 3.54 -12.69
C GLY A 87 8.03 4.12 -13.15
N LYS A 88 7.03 4.11 -12.27
CA LYS A 88 5.72 4.70 -12.57
C LYS A 88 5.79 6.23 -12.67
N SER A 89 6.63 6.87 -11.86
CA SER A 89 6.82 8.32 -11.92
C SER A 89 7.43 8.75 -13.24
N LYS A 90 8.42 8.03 -13.78
CA LYS A 90 8.98 8.27 -15.12
C LYS A 90 7.89 8.21 -16.19
N VAL A 91 7.14 7.10 -16.22
CA VAL A 91 6.06 6.92 -17.21
C VAL A 91 5.05 8.05 -17.13
N LYS A 92 4.58 8.38 -15.92
CA LYS A 92 3.59 9.45 -15.74
C LYS A 92 4.13 10.83 -16.07
N THR A 93 5.38 11.13 -15.74
CA THR A 93 6.02 12.40 -16.11
C THR A 93 6.15 12.52 -17.63
N ILE A 94 6.57 11.45 -18.34
CA ILE A 94 6.64 11.42 -19.80
C ILE A 94 5.26 11.64 -20.41
N GLU A 95 4.22 10.90 -19.96
CA GLU A 95 2.84 11.07 -20.42
C GLU A 95 2.36 12.52 -20.24
N ASN A 96 2.68 13.16 -19.10
CA ASN A 96 2.31 14.54 -18.82
C ASN A 96 3.03 15.54 -19.76
N LEU A 97 4.32 15.35 -19.98
CA LEU A 97 5.10 16.17 -20.92
C LEU A 97 4.56 16.04 -22.35
N GLU A 98 4.23 14.85 -22.81
CA GLU A 98 3.68 14.61 -24.16
C GLU A 98 2.30 15.26 -24.35
N LEU A 99 1.43 15.17 -23.35
CA LEU A 99 0.04 15.58 -23.48
C LEU A 99 -0.19 17.09 -23.24
N TYR A 100 0.58 17.70 -22.33
CA TYR A 100 0.24 19.01 -21.79
C TYR A 100 1.39 20.02 -21.78
N GLU A 101 2.61 19.60 -21.52
CA GLU A 101 3.70 20.53 -21.21
C GLU A 101 4.63 20.84 -22.39
N ALA A 102 4.70 19.98 -23.40
CA ALA A 102 5.66 20.11 -24.50
C ALA A 102 5.54 21.42 -25.28
N ASP A 103 4.32 21.89 -25.54
CA ASP A 103 4.07 23.16 -26.24
C ASP A 103 4.32 24.37 -25.32
N TYR A 104 3.91 24.30 -24.05
CA TYR A 104 4.10 25.36 -23.07
C TYR A 104 5.58 25.59 -22.76
N LEU A 105 6.37 24.53 -22.57
CA LEU A 105 7.79 24.60 -22.28
C LEU A 105 8.65 24.79 -23.54
N GLY A 106 8.05 24.76 -24.73
CA GLY A 106 8.78 24.93 -25.99
C GLY A 106 9.75 23.79 -26.32
N ILE A 107 9.51 22.59 -25.76
CA ILE A 107 10.40 21.43 -25.87
C ILE A 107 9.99 20.43 -26.95
N LYS A 108 8.91 20.69 -27.67
CA LYS A 108 8.30 19.77 -28.65
C LYS A 108 9.31 19.16 -29.64
N ASN A 109 10.26 19.96 -30.13
CA ASN A 109 11.27 19.49 -31.10
C ASN A 109 12.36 18.57 -30.46
N ARG A 110 12.39 18.46 -29.15
CA ARG A 110 13.36 17.66 -28.39
C ARG A 110 12.68 16.61 -27.51
N LEU A 111 11.35 16.44 -27.63
CA LEU A 111 10.56 15.62 -26.72
C LEU A 111 11.06 14.18 -26.67
N ASP A 112 11.31 13.55 -27.82
CA ASP A 112 11.83 12.17 -27.89
C ASP A 112 13.14 12.00 -27.11
N SER A 113 14.09 12.94 -27.31
CA SER A 113 15.37 12.92 -26.56
C SER A 113 15.18 13.12 -25.06
N ILE A 114 14.25 13.99 -24.67
CA ILE A 114 13.92 14.24 -23.26
C ILE A 114 13.30 13.00 -22.62
N CYS A 115 12.39 12.33 -23.30
CA CYS A 115 11.77 11.09 -22.82
C CYS A 115 12.83 10.01 -22.61
N GLU A 116 13.74 9.81 -23.57
CA GLU A 116 14.87 8.89 -23.42
C GLU A 116 15.74 9.23 -22.22
N GLU A 117 16.11 10.51 -22.00
CA GLU A 117 16.92 10.94 -20.87
C GLU A 117 16.20 10.67 -19.53
N ILE A 118 14.88 10.89 -19.43
CA ILE A 118 14.09 10.60 -18.23
C ILE A 118 14.06 9.08 -17.95
N GLU A 119 13.96 8.23 -18.96
CA GLU A 119 14.02 6.79 -18.80
C GLU A 119 15.35 6.29 -18.22
N TYR A 120 16.45 6.98 -18.50
CA TYR A 120 17.80 6.65 -17.99
C TYR A 120 18.08 7.16 -16.57
N ILE A 121 17.17 7.91 -15.91
CA ILE A 121 17.37 8.35 -14.52
C ILE A 121 17.53 7.09 -13.62
N ASP A 122 18.48 7.16 -12.69
CA ASP A 122 18.78 6.02 -11.79
C ASP A 122 17.55 5.53 -11.03
N SER A 123 17.33 4.23 -11.08
CA SER A 123 16.20 3.56 -10.40
C SER A 123 16.25 3.63 -8.88
N LEU A 124 17.37 4.00 -8.28
CA LEU A 124 17.56 4.17 -6.84
C LEU A 124 17.38 5.62 -6.38
N SER A 125 17.01 6.53 -7.28
CA SER A 125 16.79 7.94 -6.94
C SER A 125 15.63 8.12 -5.95
N SER A 126 15.80 9.06 -5.02
CA SER A 126 14.72 9.57 -4.18
C SER A 126 13.77 10.48 -4.98
N GLU A 127 12.60 10.81 -4.42
CA GLU A 127 11.67 11.79 -5.02
C GLU A 127 12.38 13.11 -5.36
N GLU A 128 13.15 13.65 -4.41
CA GLU A 128 13.88 14.90 -4.58
C GLU A 128 14.96 14.80 -5.67
N THR A 129 15.70 13.69 -5.71
CA THR A 129 16.71 13.45 -6.73
C THR A 129 16.07 13.29 -8.10
N PHE A 130 14.96 12.56 -8.19
CA PHE A 130 14.20 12.39 -9.42
C PHE A 130 13.75 13.74 -9.98
N PHE A 131 13.15 14.60 -9.14
CA PHE A 131 12.75 15.94 -9.57
C PHE A 131 13.93 16.76 -10.10
N LYS A 132 15.06 16.81 -9.37
CA LYS A 132 16.27 17.54 -9.79
C LYS A 132 16.81 17.06 -11.12
N GLU A 133 16.78 15.76 -11.37
CA GLU A 133 17.22 15.21 -12.65
C GLU A 133 16.24 15.59 -13.78
N VAL A 134 14.92 15.54 -13.54
CA VAL A 134 13.94 16.00 -14.52
C VAL A 134 14.10 17.50 -14.79
N GLU A 135 14.28 18.34 -13.77
CA GLU A 135 14.53 19.79 -13.91
C GLU A 135 15.83 20.07 -14.69
N ARG A 136 16.87 19.26 -14.51
CA ARG A 136 18.11 19.34 -15.28
C ARG A 136 17.88 19.03 -16.77
N ILE A 137 17.04 18.03 -17.07
CA ILE A 137 16.70 17.62 -18.45
C ILE A 137 15.75 18.62 -19.10
N VAL A 138 14.79 19.14 -18.33
CA VAL A 138 13.75 20.09 -18.75
C VAL A 138 13.82 21.37 -17.90
N PRO A 139 14.73 22.29 -18.21
CA PRO A 139 14.87 23.53 -17.46
C PRO A 139 13.57 24.35 -17.45
N GLY A 140 13.14 24.75 -16.27
CA GLY A 140 11.93 25.53 -16.06
C GLY A 140 10.65 24.73 -15.86
N ILE A 141 10.75 23.39 -15.80
CA ILE A 141 9.63 22.56 -15.34
C ILE A 141 9.38 22.84 -13.87
N ASP A 142 8.11 23.00 -13.51
CA ASP A 142 7.75 23.13 -12.10
C ASP A 142 7.47 21.77 -11.43
N TRP A 143 7.38 21.79 -10.10
CA TRP A 143 7.13 20.57 -9.32
C TRP A 143 5.78 19.91 -9.66
N GLU A 144 4.77 20.70 -10.01
CA GLU A 144 3.43 20.20 -10.28
C GLU A 144 3.36 19.44 -11.60
N SER A 145 4.28 19.75 -12.53
CA SER A 145 4.39 19.08 -13.83
C SER A 145 5.17 17.76 -13.77
N VAL A 146 5.89 17.49 -12.67
CA VAL A 146 6.59 16.21 -12.45
C VAL A 146 5.72 15.26 -11.64
N GLU A 147 5.29 14.18 -12.26
CA GLU A 147 4.37 13.22 -11.67
C GLU A 147 5.07 12.28 -10.67
N ILE A 148 4.83 12.49 -9.38
CA ILE A 148 5.36 11.65 -8.30
C ILE A 148 4.35 10.57 -7.93
N VAL A 149 4.64 9.33 -8.28
CA VAL A 149 3.79 8.18 -7.97
C VAL A 149 4.27 7.49 -6.70
N LYS A 150 3.36 7.32 -5.74
CA LYS A 150 3.59 6.57 -4.49
C LYS A 150 2.73 5.32 -4.45
N GLU A 151 3.29 4.27 -3.88
CA GLU A 151 2.62 2.99 -3.69
C GLU A 151 2.55 2.61 -2.22
N TYR A 152 1.67 1.68 -1.92
CA TYR A 152 1.64 1.03 -0.62
C TYR A 152 2.93 0.23 -0.40
N PRO A 153 3.46 0.18 0.84
CA PRO A 153 4.57 -0.71 1.18
C PRO A 153 4.30 -2.14 0.75
N TYR A 154 5.33 -2.82 0.29
CA TYR A 154 5.22 -4.21 -0.15
C TYR A 154 4.62 -5.10 0.94
N GLY A 155 5.11 -4.99 2.18
CA GLY A 155 4.60 -5.78 3.30
C GLY A 155 3.11 -5.57 3.60
N ALA A 156 2.60 -4.32 3.47
CA ALA A 156 1.17 -4.04 3.64
C ALA A 156 0.33 -4.76 2.57
N ARG A 157 0.79 -4.77 1.32
CA ARG A 157 0.13 -5.49 0.22
C ARG A 157 0.13 -7.00 0.46
N VAL A 158 1.26 -7.55 0.90
CA VAL A 158 1.40 -8.98 1.20
C VAL A 158 0.44 -9.42 2.30
N VAL A 159 0.40 -8.74 3.44
CA VAL A 159 -0.49 -9.16 4.54
C VAL A 159 -1.97 -9.02 4.17
N VAL A 160 -2.34 -8.08 3.29
CA VAL A 160 -3.71 -7.97 2.80
C VAL A 160 -4.06 -9.08 1.82
N ASP A 161 -3.16 -9.44 0.90
CA ASP A 161 -3.36 -10.57 -0.02
C ASP A 161 -3.55 -11.89 0.76
N LEU A 162 -2.69 -12.14 1.76
CA LEU A 162 -2.82 -13.32 2.63
C LEU A 162 -4.12 -13.32 3.43
N PHE A 163 -4.59 -12.14 3.87
CA PHE A 163 -5.88 -12.01 4.53
C PHE A 163 -7.04 -12.44 3.60
N GLU A 164 -7.10 -11.90 2.38
CA GLU A 164 -8.17 -12.21 1.43
C GLU A 164 -8.17 -13.68 0.99
N ARG A 165 -6.97 -14.24 0.76
CA ARG A 165 -6.84 -15.60 0.24
C ARG A 165 -7.06 -16.70 1.28
N TYR A 166 -6.66 -16.48 2.52
CA TYR A 166 -6.60 -17.54 3.52
C TYR A 166 -7.43 -17.25 4.78
N ILE A 167 -7.38 -16.03 5.30
CA ILE A 167 -8.01 -15.71 6.59
C ILE A 167 -9.48 -15.39 6.42
N GLN A 168 -9.83 -14.58 5.44
CA GLN A 168 -11.21 -14.18 5.21
C GLN A 168 -12.13 -15.36 4.86
N PRO A 169 -11.76 -16.33 4.00
CA PRO A 169 -12.54 -17.55 3.81
C PRO A 169 -12.73 -18.33 5.10
N LYS A 170 -11.71 -18.43 5.94
CA LYS A 170 -11.79 -19.13 7.23
C LYS A 170 -12.72 -18.41 8.21
N ILE A 171 -12.70 -17.08 8.24
CA ILE A 171 -13.68 -16.30 9.02
C ILE A 171 -15.10 -16.60 8.54
N ARG A 172 -15.34 -16.66 7.22
CA ARG A 172 -16.66 -17.00 6.68
C ARG A 172 -17.14 -18.39 7.12
N GLU A 173 -16.26 -19.37 7.12
CA GLU A 173 -16.58 -20.74 7.62
C GLU A 173 -16.92 -20.73 9.11
N ASP A 174 -16.09 -20.09 9.93
CA ASP A 174 -16.21 -20.10 11.39
C ASP A 174 -17.42 -19.29 11.90
N PHE A 175 -17.88 -18.31 11.11
CA PHE A 175 -18.99 -17.38 11.47
C PHE A 175 -20.14 -17.39 10.46
N ALA A 176 -20.24 -18.40 9.60
CA ALA A 176 -21.41 -18.64 8.75
C ALA A 176 -22.59 -19.08 9.62
N SER A 177 -23.42 -18.13 10.05
CA SER A 177 -24.67 -18.38 10.80
C SER A 177 -25.84 -17.90 9.99
#